data_4d4a9ef8f46683e0fcdd8a284829954c
#
_entry.id   4d4a9ef8f46683e0fcdd8a284829954c
#
_cell.length_a   1.000
_cell.length_b   1.000
_cell.length_c   1.000
_cell.angle_alpha   90.00
_cell.angle_beta   90.00
_cell.angle_gamma   90.00
#
_symmetry.space_group_name_H-M   'P 1'
#
loop_
_entity.id
_entity.type
_entity.pdbx_description
1 polymer ?
#
loop_
_entity_poly.entity_id
_entity_poly.type
_entity_poly.pdbx_seq_one_letter_code
_entity_poly.pdbx_strand_id
1 'polypeptide(L)' 'MDDEFADINPVEIKMDLAKSLIEDNDLSGAREILFEIISESGGDGVKKAEALLKSIDNT' A
#
# COMPACT_ATOMS: atom_id res chain seq x y z
N MET A 1 -20.69 15.89 9.82
CA MET A 1 -20.38 15.60 9.65
C MET A 1 -19.41 14.95 9.63
N ASP A 2 -19.09 14.43 9.83
CA ASP A 2 -18.25 13.78 9.97
C ASP A 2 -17.94 12.86 9.06
N ASP A 3 -17.72 13.13 8.04
CA ASP A 3 -17.39 12.39 6.98
C ASP A 3 -16.03 11.91 6.98
N GLU A 4 -15.28 12.24 8.00
CA GLU A 4 -13.93 11.80 8.07
C GLU A 4 -13.82 10.30 7.99
N PHE A 5 -14.75 9.60 8.66
CA PHE A 5 -14.69 8.16 8.64
C PHE A 5 -15.22 7.59 7.35
N ALA A 6 -16.12 8.32 6.71
CA ALA A 6 -16.66 7.85 5.47
C ALA A 6 -15.66 7.92 4.34
N ASP A 7 -14.67 8.80 4.49
CA ASP A 7 -13.66 8.97 3.46
C ASP A 7 -12.48 8.06 3.62
N ILE A 8 -12.46 7.23 4.64
CA ILE A 8 -11.34 6.33 4.83
C ILE A 8 -11.33 5.30 3.71
N ASN A 9 -10.22 5.21 3.03
CA ASN A 9 -10.05 4.31 1.92
C ASN A 9 -9.15 3.16 2.38
N PRO A 10 -9.65 1.91 2.36
CA PRO A 10 -8.82 0.80 2.81
C PRO A 10 -7.50 0.69 2.05
N VAL A 11 -7.51 1.06 0.78
CA VAL A 11 -6.28 1.01 -0.01
C VAL A 11 -5.26 1.98 0.54
N GLU A 12 -5.69 3.17 0.92
CA GLU A 12 -4.76 4.15 1.46
C GLU A 12 -4.20 3.73 2.80
N ILE A 13 -5.05 3.11 3.63
CA ILE A 13 -4.57 2.60 4.90
C ILE A 13 -3.49 1.56 4.67
N LYS A 14 -3.72 0.66 3.74
CA LYS A 14 -2.75 -0.37 3.44
C LYS A 14 -1.48 0.21 2.83
N MET A 15 -1.62 1.25 1.99
CA MET A 15 -0.44 1.91 1.45
C MET A 15 0.42 2.51 2.56
N ASP A 16 -0.22 3.15 3.53
CA ASP A 16 0.52 3.73 4.64
C ASP A 16 1.21 2.64 5.44
N LEU A 17 0.52 1.53 5.64
CA LEU A 17 1.12 0.41 6.36
C LEU A 17 2.33 -0.13 5.61
N ALA A 18 2.20 -0.28 4.29
CA ALA A 18 3.31 -0.76 3.49
C ALA A 18 4.49 0.18 3.59
N LYS A 19 4.25 1.48 3.55
CA LYS A 19 5.34 2.45 3.67
C LYS A 19 6.03 2.34 5.02
N SER A 20 5.25 2.15 6.08
CA SER A 20 5.83 1.99 7.41
C SER A 20 6.70 0.75 7.48
N LEU A 21 6.25 -0.34 6.86
CA LEU A 21 7.01 -1.57 6.86
C LEU A 21 8.31 -1.39 6.10
N ILE A 22 8.27 -0.65 5.00
CA ILE A 22 9.48 -0.36 4.26
C ILE A 22 10.47 0.42 5.11
N GLU A 23 9.97 1.39 5.85
CA GLU A 23 10.83 2.18 6.73
C GLU A 23 11.45 1.32 7.82
N ASP A 24 10.72 0.31 8.27
CA ASP A 24 11.23 -0.61 9.28
C ASP A 24 12.10 -1.69 8.66
N ASN A 25 12.31 -1.64 7.37
CA ASN A 25 13.08 -2.64 6.66
C ASN A 25 12.42 -4.00 6.65
N ASP A 26 11.11 -4.03 6.83
CA ASP A 26 10.33 -5.26 6.76
C ASP A 26 9.77 -5.39 5.36
N LEU A 27 10.65 -5.72 4.43
CA LEU A 27 10.28 -5.71 3.02
C LEU A 27 9.34 -6.83 2.66
N SER A 28 9.47 -7.97 3.34
CA SER A 28 8.56 -9.08 3.10
C SER A 28 7.13 -8.72 3.45
N GLY A 29 6.94 -8.09 4.61
CA GLY A 29 5.61 -7.65 5.02
C GLY A 29 5.06 -6.60 4.09
N ALA A 30 5.91 -5.65 3.70
CA ALA A 30 5.48 -4.60 2.78
C ALA A 30 5.03 -5.21 1.46
N ARG A 31 5.78 -6.18 0.97
CA ARG A 31 5.44 -6.82 -0.30
C ARG A 31 4.09 -7.50 -0.23
N GLU A 32 3.81 -8.18 0.87
CA GLU A 32 2.52 -8.84 1.03
C GLU A 32 1.38 -7.85 1.02
N ILE A 33 1.56 -6.74 1.73
CA ILE A 33 0.52 -5.71 1.76
C ILE A 33 0.31 -5.13 0.38
N LEU A 34 1.38 -4.89 -0.36
CA LEU A 34 1.26 -4.34 -1.70
C LEU A 34 0.55 -5.31 -2.64
N PHE A 35 0.81 -6.60 -2.51
CA PHE A 35 0.08 -7.59 -3.30
C PHE A 35 -1.39 -7.58 -2.97
N GLU A 36 -1.74 -7.39 -1.69
CA GLU A 36 -3.15 -7.30 -1.32
C GLU A 36 -3.82 -6.10 -1.99
N ILE A 37 -3.10 -4.98 -2.04
CA ILE A 37 -3.65 -3.80 -2.68
C ILE A 37 -3.91 -4.08 -4.16
N ILE A 38 -2.97 -4.71 -4.82
CA ILE A 38 -3.11 -5.02 -6.23
C ILE A 38 -4.30 -5.95 -6.44
N SER A 39 -4.49 -6.89 -5.54
CA SER A 39 -5.57 -7.85 -5.65
C SER A 39 -6.94 -7.22 -5.38
N GLU A 40 -7.01 -6.27 -4.46
CA GLU A 40 -8.27 -5.72 -4.02
C GLU A 40 -8.71 -4.49 -4.79
N SER A 41 -7.76 -3.69 -5.23
CA SER A 41 -8.12 -2.45 -5.90
C SER A 41 -7.80 -2.55 -7.38
N GLY A 42 -8.12 -1.51 -8.09
CA GLY A 42 -7.78 -1.42 -9.49
C GLY A 42 -7.32 -0.02 -9.76
N GLY A 43 -6.93 0.26 -10.97
CA GLY A 43 -6.59 1.60 -11.38
C GLY A 43 -5.41 2.15 -10.61
N ASP A 44 -5.63 3.29 -9.95
CA ASP A 44 -4.53 4.02 -9.32
C ASP A 44 -3.90 3.26 -8.17
N GLY A 45 -4.69 2.49 -7.45
CA GLY A 45 -4.15 1.71 -6.34
C GLY A 45 -3.11 0.72 -6.80
N VAL A 46 -3.41 0.04 -7.91
CA VAL A 46 -2.48 -0.93 -8.47
C VAL A 46 -1.20 -0.23 -8.91
N LYS A 47 -1.32 0.90 -9.56
CA LYS A 47 -0.14 1.61 -10.04
C LYS A 47 0.76 2.04 -8.89
N LYS A 48 0.17 2.55 -7.82
CA LYS A 48 0.94 2.98 -6.68
C LYS A 48 1.64 1.80 -6.01
N ALA A 49 0.91 0.70 -5.87
CA ALA A 49 1.50 -0.48 -5.24
C ALA A 49 2.64 -1.04 -6.09
N GLU A 50 2.47 -1.05 -7.40
CA GLU A 50 3.52 -1.53 -8.28
C GLU A 50 4.75 -0.65 -8.21
N ALA A 51 4.55 0.65 -8.09
CA ALA A 51 5.68 1.56 -7.98
C ALA A 51 6.48 1.27 -6.72
N LEU A 52 5.79 1.03 -5.61
CA LEU A 52 6.48 0.71 -4.38
C LEU A 52 7.17 -0.65 -4.45
N LEU A 53 6.53 -1.62 -5.10
CA LEU A 53 7.16 -2.93 -5.28
C LEU A 53 8.45 -2.82 -6.07
N LYS A 54 8.44 -2.02 -7.12
CA LYS A 54 9.67 -1.81 -7.89
C LYS A 54 10.74 -1.16 -7.04
N SER A 55 10.36 -0.23 -6.22
CA SER A 55 11.30 0.44 -5.35
C SER A 55 11.95 -0.54 -4.40
N ILE A 56 11.17 -1.45 -3.84
CA ILE A 56 11.69 -2.48 -2.95
C ILE A 56 12.61 -3.44 -3.69
N ASP A 57 12.19 -3.86 -4.87
CA ASP A 57 12.95 -4.85 -5.62
C ASP A 57 14.26 -4.30 -6.11
N ASN A 58 14.37 -3.00 -6.25
CA ASN A 58 15.60 -2.39 -6.74
C ASN A 58 16.60 -2.11 -5.64
N THR A 59 16.25 -2.35 -4.42
CA THR A 59 17.22 -2.20 -3.35
C THR A 59 17.90 -3.53 -3.09
#